data_083a244d89de478874396e3762086345
#
_entry.id   083a244d89de478874396e3762086345
#
_cell.length_a   1.000
_cell.length_b   1.000
_cell.length_c   1.000
_cell.angle_alpha   90.00
_cell.angle_beta   90.00
_cell.angle_gamma   90.00
#
_symmetry.space_group_name_H-M   'P 1'
#
loop_
_entity.id
_entity.type
_entity.pdbx_description
1 polymer ?
#
loop_
_entity_poly.entity_id
_entity_poly.type
_entity_poly.pdbx_seq_one_letter_code
_entity_poly.pdbx_strand_id
1 'polypeptide(L)'
;MRRVRTDGVLVEPFGHLWAAFSPSCGETALINDESAAILEVLENGPCDTAEVCATLAKHIDLDANSLQEVIEASWPRLIEVGLVQDQYSIQTPRK
;
A
#
# COMPACT_ATOMS: atom_id res chain seq x y z
N MET A 1 1.10 -5.16 12.86
CA MET A 1 0.34 -3.91 12.77
C MET A 1 -0.37 -3.81 11.43
N ARG A 2 -1.62 -3.44 11.45
CA ARG A 2 -2.39 -3.30 10.22
C ARG A 2 -2.20 -1.92 9.62
N ARG A 3 -2.29 -1.85 8.30
CA ARG A 3 -2.19 -0.60 7.55
C ARG A 3 -3.45 -0.37 6.76
N VAL A 4 -3.76 0.89 6.53
CA VAL A 4 -4.93 1.28 5.76
C VAL A 4 -4.50 2.17 4.60
N ARG A 5 -5.25 2.05 3.51
CA ARG A 5 -5.06 2.92 2.35
C ARG A 5 -5.64 4.28 2.68
N THR A 6 -4.93 5.34 2.33
CA THR A 6 -5.43 6.70 2.53
C THR A 6 -6.68 6.91 1.68
N ASP A 7 -7.70 7.53 2.26
CA ASP A 7 -8.94 7.79 1.53
C ASP A 7 -8.69 8.67 0.32
N GLY A 8 -9.36 8.32 -0.77
CA GLY A 8 -9.32 9.14 -1.98
C GLY A 8 -8.10 8.94 -2.86
N VAL A 9 -7.23 7.99 -2.51
CA VAL A 9 -6.06 7.71 -3.33
C VAL A 9 -6.50 7.18 -4.70
N LEU A 10 -5.94 7.76 -5.76
CA LEU A 10 -6.19 7.33 -7.13
C LEU A 10 -4.91 6.72 -7.68
N VAL A 11 -5.05 5.59 -8.38
CA VAL A 11 -3.90 4.88 -8.96
C VAL A 11 -4.20 4.62 -10.42
N GLU A 12 -3.30 5.03 -11.30
CA GLU A 12 -3.46 4.86 -12.74
C GLU A 12 -2.16 4.38 -13.38
N PRO A 13 -2.25 3.58 -14.44
CA PRO A 13 -1.02 3.16 -15.15
C PRO A 13 -0.32 4.36 -15.77
N PHE A 14 1.01 4.34 -15.72
CA PHE A 14 1.81 5.42 -16.28
C PHE A 14 3.14 4.83 -16.78
N GLY A 15 3.17 4.41 -18.04
CA GLY A 15 4.33 3.75 -18.60
C GLY A 15 4.55 2.39 -17.95
N HIS A 16 5.73 2.19 -17.42
CA HIS A 16 6.07 0.95 -16.72
C HIS A 16 5.76 1.01 -15.23
N LEU A 17 5.28 2.16 -14.78
CA LEU A 17 4.99 2.39 -13.37
C LEU A 17 3.53 2.74 -13.21
N TRP A 18 3.15 3.09 -12.00
CA TRP A 18 1.81 3.53 -11.68
C TRP A 18 1.90 4.91 -11.05
N ALA A 19 1.02 5.80 -11.45
CA ALA A 19 0.92 7.12 -10.83
C ALA A 19 -0.14 7.03 -9.73
N ALA A 20 0.26 7.34 -8.51
CA ALA A 20 -0.64 7.29 -7.36
C ALA A 20 -0.76 8.69 -6.77
N PHE A 21 -1.97 9.21 -6.74
CA PHE A 21 -2.24 10.54 -6.22
C PHE A 21 -2.83 10.43 -4.82
N SER A 22 -2.25 11.17 -3.88
CA SER A 22 -2.73 11.25 -2.51
C SER A 22 -3.35 12.61 -2.26
N PRO A 23 -4.67 12.70 -2.07
CA PRO A 23 -5.31 13.99 -1.81
C PRO A 23 -4.82 14.65 -0.53
N SER A 24 -4.43 13.86 0.46
CA SER A 24 -3.98 14.42 1.74
C SER A 24 -2.64 15.15 1.60
N CYS A 25 -1.80 14.72 0.67
CA CYS A 25 -0.52 15.36 0.40
C CYS A 25 -0.56 16.28 -0.80
N GLY A 26 -1.53 16.09 -1.68
CA GLY A 26 -1.65 16.89 -2.90
C GLY A 26 -0.60 16.55 -3.94
N GLU A 27 0.07 15.42 -3.79
CA GLU A 27 1.17 15.04 -4.67
C GLU A 27 0.92 13.71 -5.35
N THR A 28 1.55 13.54 -6.50
CA THR A 28 1.51 12.27 -7.23
C THR A 28 2.86 11.59 -7.08
N ALA A 29 2.84 10.32 -6.72
CA ALA A 29 4.04 9.50 -6.60
C ALA A 29 4.03 8.42 -7.67
N LEU A 30 5.20 8.09 -8.21
CA LEU A 30 5.31 6.95 -9.10
C LEU A 30 5.69 5.73 -8.28
N ILE A 31 4.93 4.65 -8.47
CA ILE A 31 5.13 3.42 -7.71
C ILE A 31 5.23 2.24 -8.66
N ASN A 32 5.83 1.16 -8.19
CA ASN A 32 6.01 -0.04 -9.00
C ASN A 32 4.77 -0.94 -8.90
N ASP A 33 4.80 -2.04 -9.65
CA ASP A 33 3.67 -2.98 -9.70
C ASP A 33 3.36 -3.56 -8.33
N GLU A 34 4.37 -3.87 -7.56
CA GLU A 34 4.18 -4.46 -6.22
C GLU A 34 3.45 -3.49 -5.30
N SER A 35 3.85 -2.23 -5.32
CA SER A 35 3.20 -1.21 -4.50
C SER A 35 1.76 -0.98 -4.93
N ALA A 36 1.52 -0.98 -6.24
CA ALA A 36 0.16 -0.81 -6.75
C ALA A 36 -0.71 -1.98 -6.32
N ALA A 37 -0.17 -3.20 -6.34
CA ALA A 37 -0.90 -4.39 -5.90
C ALA A 37 -1.24 -4.33 -4.42
N ILE A 38 -0.30 -3.82 -3.60
CA ILE A 38 -0.55 -3.64 -2.17
C ILE A 38 -1.71 -2.69 -1.95
N LEU A 39 -1.73 -1.56 -2.67
CA LEU A 39 -2.81 -0.59 -2.55
C LEU A 39 -4.15 -1.19 -2.95
N GLU A 40 -4.15 -2.06 -3.96
CA GLU A 40 -5.38 -2.72 -4.38
C GLU A 40 -5.92 -3.64 -3.28
N VAL A 41 -5.04 -4.38 -2.63
CA VAL A 41 -5.46 -5.24 -1.51
C VAL A 41 -6.05 -4.41 -0.38
N LEU A 42 -5.40 -3.29 -0.06
CA LEU A 42 -5.85 -2.43 1.04
C LEU A 42 -7.17 -1.73 0.73
N GLU A 43 -7.57 -1.71 -0.52
CA GLU A 43 -8.87 -1.14 -0.91
C GLU A 43 -10.02 -1.88 -0.22
N ASN A 44 -9.80 -3.15 0.10
CA ASN A 44 -10.83 -3.98 0.74
C ASN A 44 -10.85 -3.86 2.26
N GLY A 45 -9.93 -3.10 2.83
CA GLY A 45 -9.89 -2.88 4.27
C GLY A 45 -8.48 -2.97 4.83
N PRO A 46 -8.31 -2.69 6.12
CA PRO A 46 -7.00 -2.74 6.75
C PRO A 46 -6.39 -4.14 6.70
N CYS A 47 -5.09 -4.22 6.43
CA CYS A 47 -4.38 -5.48 6.38
C CYS A 47 -2.98 -5.33 6.97
N ASP A 48 -2.44 -6.41 7.52
CA ASP A 48 -1.04 -6.45 7.91
C ASP A 48 -0.24 -7.13 6.79
N THR A 49 1.08 -7.22 6.98
CA THR A 49 1.96 -7.80 5.98
C THR A 49 1.55 -9.24 5.62
N ALA A 50 1.20 -10.03 6.62
CA ALA A 50 0.84 -11.43 6.40
C ALA A 50 -0.42 -11.55 5.55
N GLU A 51 -1.41 -10.70 5.81
CA GLU A 51 -2.66 -10.71 5.06
C GLU A 51 -2.46 -10.28 3.61
N VAL A 52 -1.66 -9.24 3.40
CA VAL A 52 -1.32 -8.79 2.06
C VAL A 52 -0.56 -9.89 1.31
N CYS A 53 0.39 -10.50 2.00
CA CYS A 53 1.18 -11.56 1.41
C CYS A 53 0.30 -12.74 0.97
N ALA A 54 -0.63 -13.15 1.83
CA ALA A 54 -1.52 -14.26 1.51
C ALA A 54 -2.40 -13.96 0.29
N THR A 55 -2.85 -12.72 0.18
CA THR A 55 -3.68 -12.31 -0.94
C THR A 55 -2.88 -12.26 -2.24
N LEU A 56 -1.72 -11.63 -2.20
CA LEU A 56 -0.90 -11.46 -3.40
C LEU A 56 -0.27 -12.77 -3.86
N ALA A 57 -0.01 -13.70 -2.96
CA ALA A 57 0.57 -14.99 -3.32
C ALA A 57 -0.30 -15.75 -4.30
N LYS A 58 -1.58 -15.44 -4.38
CA LYS A 58 -2.49 -16.08 -5.32
C LYS A 58 -2.31 -15.58 -6.75
N HIS A 59 -1.67 -14.44 -6.91
CA HIS A 59 -1.57 -13.75 -8.20
C HIS A 59 -0.13 -13.49 -8.65
N ILE A 60 0.82 -13.57 -7.72
CA ILE A 60 2.22 -13.26 -7.99
C ILE A 60 3.04 -14.52 -7.81
N ASP A 61 3.89 -14.81 -8.77
CA ASP A 61 4.71 -16.03 -8.78
C ASP A 61 6.02 -15.81 -8.04
N LEU A 62 5.92 -15.55 -6.74
CA LEU A 62 7.06 -15.43 -5.85
C LEU A 62 6.82 -16.31 -4.63
N ASP A 63 7.90 -16.80 -4.04
CA ASP A 63 7.73 -17.56 -2.80
C ASP A 63 7.32 -16.63 -1.67
N ALA A 64 6.78 -17.21 -0.59
CA ALA A 64 6.23 -16.44 0.50
C ALA A 64 7.26 -15.53 1.18
N ASN A 65 8.50 -16.00 1.32
CA ASN A 65 9.53 -15.21 1.97
C ASN A 65 9.94 -14.01 1.14
N SER A 66 10.12 -14.20 -0.17
CA SER A 66 10.48 -13.10 -1.06
C SER A 66 9.36 -12.08 -1.14
N LEU A 67 8.12 -12.55 -1.22
CA LEU A 67 6.97 -11.66 -1.29
C LEU A 67 6.83 -10.84 -0.02
N GLN A 68 7.02 -11.47 1.14
CA GLN A 68 6.95 -10.77 2.41
C GLN A 68 8.01 -9.68 2.51
N GLU A 69 9.23 -9.97 2.04
CA GLU A 69 10.29 -8.97 2.05
C GLU A 69 9.94 -7.76 1.18
N VAL A 70 9.39 -8.02 0.00
CA VAL A 70 8.97 -6.95 -0.91
C VAL A 70 7.90 -6.09 -0.26
N ILE A 71 6.91 -6.71 0.36
CA ILE A 71 5.83 -5.98 1.01
C ILE A 71 6.35 -5.14 2.15
N GLU A 72 7.18 -5.71 3.01
CA GLU A 72 7.74 -4.97 4.14
C GLU A 72 8.63 -3.82 3.71
N ALA A 73 9.37 -4.02 2.63
CA ALA A 73 10.21 -2.95 2.08
C ALA A 73 9.39 -1.83 1.46
N SER A 74 8.15 -2.10 1.07
CA SER A 74 7.29 -1.11 0.44
C SER A 74 6.60 -0.17 1.43
N TRP A 75 6.36 -0.63 2.66
CA TRP A 75 5.60 0.17 3.63
C TRP A 75 6.19 1.54 3.89
N PRO A 76 7.50 1.68 4.18
CA PRO A 76 8.05 3.00 4.52
C PRO A 76 7.81 4.03 3.41
N ARG A 77 8.01 3.61 2.17
CA ARG A 77 7.81 4.52 1.04
C ARG A 77 6.35 4.90 0.88
N LEU A 78 5.45 3.92 0.98
CA LEU A 78 4.02 4.17 0.83
C LEU A 78 3.49 5.08 1.93
N ILE A 79 4.00 4.93 3.14
CA ILE A 79 3.62 5.79 4.25
C ILE A 79 4.19 7.20 4.04
N GLU A 80 5.46 7.29 3.63
CA GLU A 80 6.12 8.56 3.42
C GLU A 80 5.41 9.42 2.39
N VAL A 81 4.94 8.81 1.31
CA VAL A 81 4.25 9.58 0.25
C VAL A 81 2.75 9.74 0.51
N GLY A 82 2.28 9.30 1.67
CA GLY A 82 0.90 9.55 2.06
C GLY A 82 -0.15 8.64 1.45
N LEU A 83 0.27 7.51 0.88
CA LEU A 83 -0.69 6.58 0.25
C LEU A 83 -1.24 5.56 1.23
N VAL A 84 -0.52 5.28 2.30
CA VAL A 84 -0.86 4.28 3.31
C VAL A 84 -0.61 4.88 4.68
N GLN A 85 -1.39 4.47 5.66
CA GLN A 85 -1.24 4.90 7.05
C GLN A 85 -1.26 3.67 7.95
N ASP A 86 -0.61 3.77 9.10
CA ASP A 86 -0.79 2.78 10.15
C ASP A 86 -2.19 2.94 10.72
N GLN A 87 -2.83 1.84 11.03
CA GLN A 87 -4.18 1.89 11.56
C GLN A 87 -4.27 2.71 12.84
N TYR A 88 -3.23 2.70 13.64
CA TYR A 88 -3.20 3.51 14.86
C TYR A 88 -3.32 5.00 14.59
N SER A 89 -2.76 5.47 13.47
CA SER A 89 -2.76 6.89 13.15
C SER A 89 -4.16 7.43 12.95
N ILE A 90 -5.06 6.61 12.43
CA ILE A 90 -6.42 7.05 12.16
C ILE A 90 -7.34 6.88 13.35
N GLN A 91 -6.89 6.20 14.39
CA GLN A 91 -7.68 5.99 15.61
C GLN A 91 -7.40 7.04 16.67
N THR A 92 -6.46 7.90 16.49
CA THR A 92 -6.09 8.92 17.47
C THR A 92 -7.21 9.95 17.58
N PRO A 93 -7.81 10.08 18.72
CA PRO A 93 -8.85 11.07 18.95
C PRO A 93 -8.27 12.40 19.31
N ARG A 94 -8.24 12.50 19.99
CA ARG A 94 -8.03 13.16 20.58
C ARG A 94 -8.03 13.79 21.32
N LYS A 95 -7.90 13.91 21.58
CA LYS A 95 -7.90 14.34 22.29
C LYS A 95 -7.66 14.78 22.68
#